data_b162be8281885f48732aec5cd86d8ade
#
_entry.id   b162be8281885f48732aec5cd86d8ade
#
_cell.length_a   1.000
_cell.length_b   1.000
_cell.length_c   1.000
_cell.angle_alpha   90.00
_cell.angle_beta   90.00
_cell.angle_gamma   90.00
#
_symmetry.space_group_name_H-M   'P 1'
#
loop_
_entity.id
_entity.type
_entity.pdbx_description
1 polymer ?
#
loop_
_entity_poly.entity_id
_entity_poly.type
_entity_poly.pdbx_seq_one_letter_code
_entity_poly.pdbx_strand_id
1 'polypeptide(L)'
;MKRPDRLAVGRVVASWWLPTVIACAVGALYVFYSVAQWRALVVPSWDLGIFAEAVQAYSRFEAPIVPIKGPGYNLLGDHFHPILALLGPVYRLFPSALTLLVVQDVLIAASVVPVARLAQRLLGRGGALLVGFAYGLGWGLQGAVGAQFHEVCVAVPLLALGGVAFVERRWGACMAWLAPLVLVKEDLGLTVFMAGLAITWRGRSEGRPAVLRGLAYALFGIVAFVVTVKLLLPAMNPAGTWAYSLDGSATGAGTPMGGSTAAREVPSPWAVLTSPPVKLATLLVLLAGAGFVGASSPWFALVLPTLAWRFAGSVDTYYVWDSWHYNAVLVPIAACSLLDVINRWLAPERAAVGDDTDSENDAPASPTRGRRAGAWAVACVPALSLAITASALPLWQLPTLTEDPRMAAAQGALDAVPEGASVETDTTLLARLVPGREVYWVGTSGTMDTPPEYVVIDVRSYAWGGQQVDAESWGSAAHPGHTYETIYSKAGFRVARRTS
;
A
#
# COMPACT_ATOMS: atom_id res chain seq x y z
N MET A 1 -4.24 -7.18 -48.21
CA MET A 1 -3.85 -6.37 -47.06
C MET A 1 -4.81 -5.21 -46.90
N LYS A 2 -5.78 -5.28 -45.99
CA LYS A 2 -6.70 -4.16 -45.67
C LYS A 2 -5.91 -3.14 -44.84
N ARG A 3 -5.84 -1.86 -45.28
CA ARG A 3 -5.26 -0.75 -44.51
C ARG A 3 -5.99 -0.65 -43.17
N PRO A 4 -5.29 -0.56 -42.03
CA PRO A 4 -5.95 -0.34 -40.76
C PRO A 4 -6.70 0.99 -40.82
N ASP A 5 -7.95 0.94 -40.44
CA ASP A 5 -8.89 2.05 -40.49
C ASP A 5 -8.39 3.16 -39.55
N ARG A 6 -7.90 4.29 -40.12
CA ARG A 6 -7.33 5.43 -39.35
C ARG A 6 -8.36 6.00 -38.36
N LEU A 7 -9.64 5.77 -38.61
CA LEU A 7 -10.74 6.17 -37.72
C LEU A 7 -10.78 5.32 -36.41
N ALA A 8 -10.37 4.04 -36.49
CA ALA A 8 -10.32 3.16 -35.33
C ALA A 8 -9.18 3.55 -34.37
N VAL A 9 -8.01 3.94 -34.93
CA VAL A 9 -6.84 4.41 -34.14
C VAL A 9 -7.18 5.70 -33.41
N GLY A 10 -7.85 6.67 -34.08
CA GLY A 10 -8.27 7.92 -33.44
C GLY A 10 -9.28 7.70 -32.30
N ARG A 11 -10.25 6.78 -32.43
CA ARG A 11 -11.21 6.43 -31.38
C ARG A 11 -10.54 5.72 -30.19
N VAL A 12 -9.56 4.87 -30.42
CA VAL A 12 -8.80 4.20 -29.35
C VAL A 12 -8.01 5.23 -28.54
N VAL A 13 -7.30 6.16 -29.17
CA VAL A 13 -6.55 7.23 -28.49
C VAL A 13 -7.51 8.17 -27.74
N ALA A 14 -8.61 8.60 -28.35
CA ALA A 14 -9.60 9.46 -27.70
C ALA A 14 -10.26 8.80 -26.47
N SER A 15 -10.34 7.46 -26.41
CA SER A 15 -10.91 6.75 -25.27
C SER A 15 -10.03 6.71 -24.01
N TRP A 16 -8.73 6.99 -24.12
CA TRP A 16 -7.78 6.91 -23.01
C TRP A 16 -7.41 8.27 -22.39
N TRP A 17 -7.55 9.34 -23.14
CA TRP A 17 -7.04 10.65 -22.69
C TRP A 17 -7.65 11.14 -21.37
N LEU A 18 -8.98 11.04 -21.19
CA LEU A 18 -9.64 11.53 -19.99
C LEU A 18 -9.26 10.73 -18.74
N PRO A 19 -9.27 9.39 -18.72
CA PRO A 19 -8.73 8.60 -17.62
C PRO A 19 -7.26 8.94 -17.30
N THR A 20 -6.43 9.17 -18.31
CA THR A 20 -5.04 9.56 -18.13
C THR A 20 -4.90 10.95 -17.50
N VAL A 21 -5.70 11.93 -17.93
CA VAL A 21 -5.70 13.27 -17.32
C VAL A 21 -6.11 13.21 -15.86
N ILE A 22 -7.14 12.40 -15.52
CA ILE A 22 -7.55 12.20 -14.12
C ILE A 22 -6.39 11.60 -13.31
N ALA A 23 -5.74 10.56 -13.84
CA ALA A 23 -4.59 9.92 -13.18
C ALA A 23 -3.42 10.90 -12.98
N CYS A 24 -3.10 11.71 -13.99
CA CYS A 24 -2.05 12.75 -13.88
C CYS A 24 -2.40 13.80 -12.82
N ALA A 25 -3.67 14.23 -12.74
CA ALA A 25 -4.10 15.20 -11.73
C ALA A 25 -3.97 14.62 -10.31
N VAL A 26 -4.42 13.36 -10.10
CA VAL A 26 -4.27 12.65 -8.82
C VAL A 26 -2.80 12.47 -8.48
N GLY A 27 -1.97 12.02 -9.44
CA GLY A 27 -0.54 11.81 -9.24
C GLY A 27 0.19 13.10 -8.90
N ALA A 28 -0.11 14.20 -9.61
CA ALA A 28 0.49 15.50 -9.31
C ALA A 28 0.16 15.97 -7.88
N LEU A 29 -1.09 15.74 -7.43
CA LEU A 29 -1.52 16.09 -6.07
C LEU A 29 -0.78 15.25 -5.02
N TYR A 30 -0.63 13.94 -5.23
CA TYR A 30 0.08 13.06 -4.31
C TYR A 30 1.58 13.35 -4.26
N VAL A 31 2.23 13.55 -5.42
CA VAL A 31 3.65 13.95 -5.47
C VAL A 31 3.86 15.28 -4.75
N PHE A 32 2.94 16.24 -4.95
CA PHE A 32 3.02 17.52 -4.24
C PHE A 32 2.89 17.32 -2.72
N TYR A 33 1.96 16.48 -2.25
CA TYR A 33 1.80 16.14 -0.84
C TYR A 33 3.05 15.45 -0.27
N SER A 34 3.58 14.43 -0.95
CA SER A 34 4.78 13.70 -0.52
C SER A 34 6.02 14.59 -0.44
N VAL A 35 6.20 15.50 -1.41
CA VAL A 35 7.27 16.49 -1.38
C VAL A 35 7.09 17.50 -0.23
N ALA A 36 5.84 17.91 0.04
CA ALA A 36 5.54 18.80 1.17
C ALA A 36 5.84 18.12 2.52
N GLN A 37 5.42 16.86 2.71
CA GLN A 37 5.81 16.07 3.89
C GLN A 37 7.33 15.97 4.05
N TRP A 38 8.02 15.65 2.96
CA TRP A 38 9.47 15.55 2.95
C TRP A 38 10.13 16.85 3.39
N ARG A 39 9.70 18.00 2.86
CA ARG A 39 10.23 19.33 3.24
C ARG A 39 9.84 19.74 4.66
N ALA A 40 8.70 19.29 5.15
CA ALA A 40 8.25 19.55 6.51
C ALA A 40 8.91 18.65 7.57
N LEU A 41 9.86 17.78 7.21
CA LEU A 41 10.48 16.76 8.08
C LEU A 41 9.45 15.87 8.79
N VAL A 42 8.29 15.65 8.18
CA VAL A 42 7.28 14.74 8.72
C VAL A 42 7.72 13.30 8.48
N VAL A 43 7.86 12.53 9.55
CA VAL A 43 8.28 11.13 9.55
C VAL A 43 7.29 10.33 10.38
N PRO A 44 6.28 9.67 9.76
CA PRO A 44 5.27 8.89 10.48
C PRO A 44 5.83 7.65 11.19
N SER A 45 6.87 7.03 10.59
CA SER A 45 7.50 5.82 11.09
C SER A 45 8.93 5.67 10.55
N TRP A 46 9.63 4.63 10.94
CA TRP A 46 10.94 4.25 10.40
C TRP A 46 10.88 3.49 9.06
N ASP A 47 9.65 3.12 8.60
CA ASP A 47 9.44 2.21 7.46
C ASP A 47 10.05 2.74 6.16
N LEU A 48 9.96 4.06 5.91
CA LEU A 48 10.60 4.66 4.74
C LEU A 48 12.12 4.42 4.70
N GLY A 49 12.79 4.46 5.85
CA GLY A 49 14.22 4.13 5.97
C GLY A 49 14.48 2.66 5.69
N ILE A 50 13.69 1.77 6.29
CA ILE A 50 13.77 0.30 6.08
C ILE A 50 13.64 -0.05 4.60
N PHE A 51 12.62 0.48 3.92
CA PHE A 51 12.43 0.22 2.49
C PHE A 51 13.51 0.88 1.63
N ALA A 52 14.02 2.06 2.01
CA ALA A 52 15.12 2.71 1.30
C ALA A 52 16.40 1.86 1.35
N GLU A 53 16.78 1.29 2.52
CA GLU A 53 17.91 0.36 2.64
C GLU A 53 17.72 -0.90 1.80
N ALA A 54 16.53 -1.52 1.88
CA ALA A 54 16.24 -2.72 1.10
C ALA A 54 16.37 -2.47 -0.41
N VAL A 55 15.81 -1.35 -0.90
CA VAL A 55 15.87 -1.01 -2.32
C VAL A 55 17.28 -0.55 -2.72
N GLN A 56 18.03 0.09 -1.81
CA GLN A 56 19.44 0.40 -2.02
C GLN A 56 20.26 -0.89 -2.21
N ALA A 57 20.06 -1.93 -1.38
CA ALA A 57 20.70 -3.22 -1.56
C ALA A 57 20.33 -3.86 -2.91
N TYR A 58 19.05 -3.88 -3.28
CA TYR A 58 18.61 -4.36 -4.59
C TYR A 58 19.22 -3.57 -5.76
N SER A 59 19.48 -2.27 -5.60
CA SER A 59 20.13 -1.45 -6.64
C SER A 59 21.57 -1.89 -6.92
N ARG A 60 22.19 -2.60 -5.97
CA ARG A 60 23.52 -3.19 -6.06
C ARG A 60 23.50 -4.69 -6.35
N PHE A 61 22.29 -5.28 -6.57
CA PHE A 61 22.06 -6.71 -6.73
C PHE A 61 22.45 -7.54 -5.48
N GLU A 62 22.31 -6.94 -4.30
CA GLU A 62 22.56 -7.55 -3.00
C GLU A 62 21.26 -8.02 -2.34
N ALA A 63 21.39 -8.91 -1.35
CA ALA A 63 20.27 -9.28 -0.49
C ALA A 63 19.81 -8.05 0.32
N PRO A 64 18.48 -7.90 0.62
CA PRO A 64 17.96 -6.75 1.33
C PRO A 64 18.27 -6.84 2.84
N ILE A 65 19.55 -6.75 3.16
CA ILE A 65 19.99 -6.60 4.55
C ILE A 65 19.73 -5.17 4.96
N VAL A 66 19.04 -5.00 6.09
CA VAL A 66 18.54 -3.73 6.59
C VAL A 66 19.07 -3.47 8.00
N PRO A 67 20.23 -2.81 8.13
CA PRO A 67 20.87 -2.48 9.40
C PRO A 67 19.98 -1.65 10.35
N ILE A 68 19.05 -0.87 9.84
CA ILE A 68 18.04 -0.16 10.65
C ILE A 68 17.32 -1.12 11.62
N LYS A 69 17.06 -2.36 11.22
CA LYS A 69 16.44 -3.39 12.08
C LYS A 69 17.45 -4.22 12.88
N GLY A 70 18.71 -4.01 12.65
CA GLY A 70 19.82 -4.68 13.33
C GLY A 70 20.86 -5.27 12.36
N PRO A 71 22.08 -5.58 12.85
CA PRO A 71 23.14 -6.14 12.04
C PRO A 71 22.72 -7.43 11.34
N GLY A 72 22.94 -7.51 10.02
CA GLY A 72 22.65 -8.72 9.23
C GLY A 72 21.16 -9.04 9.04
N TYR A 73 20.25 -8.15 9.42
CA TYR A 73 18.82 -8.40 9.36
C TYR A 73 18.31 -8.46 7.90
N ASN A 74 17.89 -9.65 7.46
CA ASN A 74 17.30 -9.83 6.13
C ASN A 74 15.81 -9.48 6.17
N LEU A 75 15.42 -8.41 5.46
CA LEU A 75 14.05 -7.91 5.47
C LEU A 75 13.03 -8.90 4.87
N LEU A 76 13.45 -9.81 3.97
CA LEU A 76 12.58 -10.86 3.43
C LEU A 76 12.20 -11.92 4.47
N GLY A 77 12.87 -11.97 5.61
CA GLY A 77 12.50 -12.82 6.75
C GLY A 77 11.46 -12.19 7.68
N ASP A 78 11.20 -10.88 7.53
CA ASP A 78 10.19 -10.14 8.27
C ASP A 78 8.87 -10.11 7.48
N HIS A 79 8.92 -9.56 6.26
CA HIS A 79 7.82 -9.54 5.29
C HIS A 79 8.33 -9.96 3.91
N PHE A 80 7.55 -10.78 3.21
CA PHE A 80 7.95 -11.30 1.90
C PHE A 80 7.50 -10.39 0.77
N HIS A 81 8.40 -9.49 0.35
CA HIS A 81 8.14 -8.50 -0.71
C HIS A 81 9.26 -8.42 -1.76
N PRO A 82 9.67 -9.55 -2.37
CA PRO A 82 10.78 -9.54 -3.36
C PRO A 82 10.49 -8.70 -4.61
N ILE A 83 9.24 -8.34 -4.87
CA ILE A 83 8.86 -7.46 -5.99
C ILE A 83 9.54 -6.09 -5.91
N LEU A 84 9.94 -5.64 -4.73
CA LEU A 84 10.66 -4.38 -4.53
C LEU A 84 12.03 -4.35 -5.23
N ALA A 85 12.60 -5.51 -5.58
CA ALA A 85 13.80 -5.58 -6.40
C ALA A 85 13.64 -4.86 -7.76
N LEU A 86 12.41 -4.76 -8.28
CA LEU A 86 12.11 -4.00 -9.50
C LEU A 86 12.35 -2.49 -9.35
N LEU A 87 12.41 -1.98 -8.13
CA LEU A 87 12.71 -0.58 -7.83
C LEU A 87 14.21 -0.29 -7.79
N GLY A 88 15.07 -1.31 -7.70
CA GLY A 88 16.52 -1.18 -7.67
C GLY A 88 17.08 -0.32 -8.80
N PRO A 89 16.72 -0.56 -10.09
CA PRO A 89 17.18 0.27 -11.20
C PRO A 89 16.78 1.75 -11.10
N VAL A 90 15.56 2.03 -10.60
CA VAL A 90 15.06 3.41 -10.43
C VAL A 90 15.84 4.10 -9.31
N TYR A 91 16.02 3.42 -8.18
CA TYR A 91 16.79 3.93 -7.04
C TYR A 91 18.27 4.17 -7.40
N ARG A 92 18.86 3.32 -8.25
CA ARG A 92 20.23 3.51 -8.73
C ARG A 92 20.42 4.80 -9.53
N LEU A 93 19.38 5.22 -10.24
CA LEU A 93 19.39 6.49 -11.00
C LEU A 93 19.11 7.70 -10.09
N PHE A 94 18.28 7.52 -9.08
CA PHE A 94 17.85 8.56 -8.15
C PHE A 94 17.95 8.06 -6.71
N PRO A 95 19.18 8.00 -6.13
CA PRO A 95 19.41 7.40 -4.80
C PRO A 95 18.89 8.32 -3.68
N SER A 96 17.61 8.24 -3.40
CA SER A 96 16.93 8.99 -2.36
C SER A 96 15.67 8.28 -1.89
N ALA A 97 15.36 8.32 -0.61
CA ALA A 97 14.08 7.83 -0.10
C ALA A 97 12.88 8.60 -0.69
N LEU A 98 13.05 9.87 -1.09
CA LEU A 98 12.03 10.62 -1.83
C LEU A 98 11.63 9.93 -3.15
N THR A 99 12.55 9.20 -3.79
CA THR A 99 12.25 8.41 -5.00
C THR A 99 11.18 7.36 -4.73
N LEU A 100 11.22 6.71 -3.57
CA LEU A 100 10.21 5.72 -3.20
C LEU A 100 8.83 6.36 -2.99
N LEU A 101 8.78 7.55 -2.39
CA LEU A 101 7.52 8.31 -2.24
C LEU A 101 6.92 8.63 -3.61
N VAL A 102 7.71 9.17 -4.54
CA VAL A 102 7.26 9.50 -5.90
C VAL A 102 6.83 8.24 -6.67
N VAL A 103 7.55 7.13 -6.52
CA VAL A 103 7.17 5.85 -7.15
C VAL A 103 5.83 5.36 -6.62
N GLN A 104 5.60 5.40 -5.32
CA GLN A 104 4.30 5.07 -4.72
C GLN A 104 3.18 5.91 -5.32
N ASP A 105 3.36 7.24 -5.38
CA ASP A 105 2.38 8.18 -5.89
C ASP A 105 2.04 7.91 -7.36
N VAL A 106 3.05 7.60 -8.17
CA VAL A 106 2.89 7.23 -9.58
C VAL A 106 2.15 5.90 -9.75
N LEU A 107 2.48 4.89 -8.95
CA LEU A 107 1.80 3.59 -9.00
C LEU A 107 0.32 3.71 -8.60
N ILE A 108 0.03 4.46 -7.55
CA ILE A 108 -1.34 4.74 -7.12
C ILE A 108 -2.09 5.50 -8.22
N ALA A 109 -1.50 6.56 -8.78
CA ALA A 109 -2.10 7.33 -9.86
C ALA A 109 -2.35 6.48 -11.12
N ALA A 110 -1.41 5.63 -11.50
CA ALA A 110 -1.55 4.73 -12.65
C ALA A 110 -2.76 3.79 -12.51
N SER A 111 -3.09 3.38 -11.29
CA SER A 111 -4.25 2.53 -11.01
C SER A 111 -5.60 3.21 -11.32
N VAL A 112 -5.63 4.53 -11.35
CA VAL A 112 -6.83 5.32 -11.69
C VAL A 112 -7.24 5.10 -13.15
N VAL A 113 -6.28 4.92 -14.05
CA VAL A 113 -6.54 4.80 -15.49
C VAL A 113 -7.50 3.65 -15.81
N PRO A 114 -7.24 2.38 -15.43
CA PRO A 114 -8.15 1.27 -15.75
C PRO A 114 -9.53 1.43 -15.12
N VAL A 115 -9.61 1.92 -13.87
CA VAL A 115 -10.89 2.12 -13.14
C VAL A 115 -11.73 3.22 -13.79
N ALA A 116 -11.15 4.41 -14.02
CA ALA A 116 -11.84 5.52 -14.67
C ALA A 116 -12.25 5.19 -16.10
N ARG A 117 -11.43 4.41 -16.84
CA ARG A 117 -11.79 3.95 -18.18
C ARG A 117 -12.96 2.98 -18.18
N LEU A 118 -13.01 2.06 -17.24
CA LEU A 118 -14.16 1.17 -17.09
C LEU A 118 -15.42 1.98 -16.75
N ALA A 119 -15.33 2.91 -15.80
CA ALA A 119 -16.43 3.82 -15.45
C ALA A 119 -16.87 4.68 -16.66
N GLN A 120 -15.94 5.15 -17.50
CA GLN A 120 -16.23 5.88 -18.74
C GLN A 120 -17.06 5.03 -19.72
N ARG A 121 -16.73 3.74 -19.86
CA ARG A 121 -17.49 2.84 -20.75
C ARG A 121 -18.90 2.57 -20.24
N LEU A 122 -19.07 2.48 -18.93
CA LEU A 122 -20.35 2.17 -18.30
C LEU A 122 -21.27 3.40 -18.18
N LEU A 123 -20.72 4.55 -17.78
CA LEU A 123 -21.46 5.74 -17.38
C LEU A 123 -21.10 7.00 -18.22
N GLY A 124 -20.23 6.88 -19.23
CA GLY A 124 -19.76 8.01 -20.01
C GLY A 124 -18.70 8.86 -19.31
N ARG A 125 -18.39 10.04 -19.88
CA ARG A 125 -17.34 10.95 -19.36
C ARG A 125 -17.59 11.41 -17.92
N GLY A 126 -18.83 11.71 -17.56
CA GLY A 126 -19.21 12.07 -16.19
C GLY A 126 -18.90 10.95 -15.19
N GLY A 127 -19.15 9.69 -15.58
CA GLY A 127 -18.80 8.53 -14.76
C GLY A 127 -17.28 8.36 -14.57
N ALA A 128 -16.48 8.64 -15.62
CA ALA A 128 -15.02 8.64 -15.50
C ALA A 128 -14.52 9.69 -14.49
N LEU A 129 -15.04 10.91 -14.54
CA LEU A 129 -14.70 11.97 -13.59
C LEU A 129 -15.10 11.59 -12.17
N LEU A 130 -16.38 11.24 -11.98
CA LEU A 130 -16.93 10.92 -10.66
C LEU A 130 -16.19 9.74 -9.99
N VAL A 131 -16.16 8.59 -10.66
CA VAL A 131 -15.56 7.37 -10.10
C VAL A 131 -14.05 7.47 -10.11
N GLY A 132 -13.43 8.09 -11.14
CA GLY A 132 -11.98 8.24 -11.22
C GLY A 132 -11.42 9.08 -10.08
N PHE A 133 -12.03 10.23 -9.77
CA PHE A 133 -11.58 11.04 -8.63
C PHE A 133 -11.98 10.44 -7.28
N ALA A 134 -13.20 9.89 -7.15
CA ALA A 134 -13.61 9.23 -5.90
C ALA A 134 -12.71 8.03 -5.55
N TYR A 135 -12.28 7.27 -6.56
CA TYR A 135 -11.31 6.20 -6.42
C TYR A 135 -9.91 6.74 -6.14
N GLY A 136 -9.40 7.60 -7.02
CA GLY A 136 -8.02 8.08 -6.97
C GLY A 136 -7.70 8.88 -5.70
N LEU A 137 -8.68 9.60 -5.15
CA LEU A 137 -8.57 10.32 -3.87
C LEU A 137 -9.21 9.54 -2.72
N GLY A 138 -9.46 8.25 -2.91
CA GLY A 138 -10.10 7.39 -1.91
C GLY A 138 -9.32 7.32 -0.61
N TRP A 139 -10.06 7.21 0.48
CA TRP A 139 -9.57 7.22 1.86
C TRP A 139 -8.33 6.35 2.11
N GLY A 140 -8.34 5.09 1.65
CA GLY A 140 -7.22 4.17 1.88
C GLY A 140 -5.98 4.49 1.03
N LEU A 141 -6.14 5.15 -0.13
CA LEU A 141 -5.00 5.61 -0.94
C LEU A 141 -4.36 6.85 -0.32
N GLN A 142 -5.15 7.80 0.19
CA GLN A 142 -4.62 8.93 0.94
C GLN A 142 -3.91 8.47 2.22
N GLY A 143 -4.48 7.50 2.96
CA GLY A 143 -3.85 6.92 4.13
C GLY A 143 -2.47 6.32 3.82
N ALA A 144 -2.35 5.61 2.68
CA ALA A 144 -1.07 5.05 2.24
C ALA A 144 -0.04 6.13 1.90
N VAL A 145 -0.44 7.19 1.17
CA VAL A 145 0.44 8.32 0.85
C VAL A 145 0.86 9.06 2.13
N GLY A 146 -0.07 9.27 3.07
CA GLY A 146 0.21 9.88 4.37
C GLY A 146 1.18 9.09 5.24
N ALA A 147 1.09 7.76 5.20
CA ALA A 147 2.00 6.83 5.90
C ALA A 147 3.38 6.71 5.25
N GLN A 148 3.60 7.35 4.09
CA GLN A 148 4.78 7.24 3.24
C GLN A 148 4.89 5.88 2.54
N PHE A 149 6.07 5.55 1.99
CA PHE A 149 6.23 4.38 1.13
C PHE A 149 6.02 3.06 1.88
N HIS A 150 5.17 2.21 1.27
CA HIS A 150 5.01 0.80 1.65
C HIS A 150 4.83 -0.07 0.40
N GLU A 151 5.24 -1.34 0.49
CA GLU A 151 5.20 -2.33 -0.59
C GLU A 151 3.81 -2.51 -1.22
N VAL A 152 2.76 -2.31 -0.45
CA VAL A 152 1.36 -2.45 -0.90
C VAL A 152 0.98 -1.47 -2.02
N CYS A 153 1.75 -0.40 -2.24
CA CYS A 153 1.53 0.51 -3.36
C CYS A 153 1.62 -0.20 -4.71
N VAL A 154 2.42 -1.28 -4.81
CA VAL A 154 2.53 -2.13 -6.00
C VAL A 154 1.27 -2.97 -6.20
N ALA A 155 0.62 -3.39 -5.12
CA ALA A 155 -0.62 -4.16 -5.20
C ALA A 155 -1.79 -3.34 -5.77
N VAL A 156 -1.81 -2.01 -5.56
CA VAL A 156 -2.92 -1.14 -5.96
C VAL A 156 -3.19 -1.20 -7.47
N PRO A 157 -2.23 -0.95 -8.38
CA PRO A 157 -2.46 -1.07 -9.82
C PRO A 157 -2.74 -2.51 -10.27
N LEU A 158 -2.14 -3.51 -9.63
CA LEU A 158 -2.39 -4.92 -9.95
C LEU A 158 -3.84 -5.31 -9.63
N LEU A 159 -4.36 -4.92 -8.48
CA LEU A 159 -5.76 -5.14 -8.08
C LEU A 159 -6.73 -4.36 -8.97
N ALA A 160 -6.40 -3.14 -9.36
CA ALA A 160 -7.23 -2.34 -10.27
C ALA A 160 -7.32 -2.99 -11.66
N LEU A 161 -6.20 -3.41 -12.23
CA LEU A 161 -6.14 -4.09 -13.54
C LEU A 161 -6.80 -5.47 -13.49
N GLY A 162 -6.55 -6.24 -12.43
CA GLY A 162 -7.19 -7.53 -12.19
C GLY A 162 -8.69 -7.40 -12.02
N GLY A 163 -9.15 -6.41 -11.25
CA GLY A 163 -10.57 -6.15 -11.02
C GLY A 163 -11.30 -5.70 -12.28
N VAL A 164 -10.70 -4.84 -13.10
CA VAL A 164 -11.26 -4.47 -14.41
C VAL A 164 -11.34 -5.70 -15.32
N ALA A 165 -10.31 -6.54 -15.35
CA ALA A 165 -10.31 -7.78 -16.13
C ALA A 165 -11.39 -8.77 -15.63
N PHE A 166 -11.64 -8.81 -14.29
CA PHE A 166 -12.71 -9.60 -13.70
C PHE A 166 -14.09 -9.11 -14.16
N VAL A 167 -14.36 -7.80 -14.10
CA VAL A 167 -15.62 -7.22 -14.59
C VAL A 167 -15.87 -7.52 -16.05
N GLU A 168 -14.81 -7.52 -16.84
CA GLU A 168 -14.84 -7.82 -18.29
C GLU A 168 -14.83 -9.34 -18.60
N ARG A 169 -14.82 -10.19 -17.57
CA ARG A 169 -14.72 -11.66 -17.68
C ARG A 169 -13.49 -12.15 -18.46
N ARG A 170 -12.42 -11.39 -18.48
CA ARG A 170 -11.13 -11.75 -19.06
C ARG A 170 -10.27 -12.50 -18.03
N TRP A 171 -10.69 -13.74 -17.72
CA TRP A 171 -10.13 -14.52 -16.62
C TRP A 171 -8.61 -14.69 -16.68
N GLY A 172 -8.06 -14.96 -17.88
CA GLY A 172 -6.61 -15.09 -18.06
C GLY A 172 -5.86 -13.80 -17.73
N ALA A 173 -6.36 -12.63 -18.16
CA ALA A 173 -5.77 -11.33 -17.83
C ALA A 173 -5.94 -11.02 -16.34
N CYS A 174 -7.10 -11.34 -15.73
CA CYS A 174 -7.32 -11.19 -14.30
C CYS A 174 -6.27 -11.95 -13.49
N MET A 175 -6.07 -13.24 -13.82
CA MET A 175 -5.06 -14.08 -13.16
C MET A 175 -3.64 -13.55 -13.37
N ALA A 176 -3.30 -13.11 -14.60
CA ALA A 176 -1.97 -12.58 -14.91
C ALA A 176 -1.63 -11.31 -14.10
N TRP A 177 -2.60 -10.41 -13.93
CA TRP A 177 -2.41 -9.20 -13.12
C TRP A 177 -2.33 -9.47 -11.62
N LEU A 178 -3.04 -10.49 -11.11
CA LEU A 178 -3.05 -10.77 -9.67
C LEU A 178 -1.95 -11.75 -9.24
N ALA A 179 -1.40 -12.57 -10.15
CA ALA A 179 -0.36 -13.52 -9.77
C ALA A 179 0.85 -12.87 -9.08
N PRO A 180 1.35 -11.68 -9.50
CA PRO A 180 2.46 -11.02 -8.81
C PRO A 180 2.16 -10.58 -7.37
N LEU A 181 0.90 -10.55 -6.93
CA LEU A 181 0.56 -10.16 -5.55
C LEU A 181 1.25 -11.03 -4.50
N VAL A 182 1.50 -12.31 -4.80
CA VAL A 182 2.22 -13.22 -3.88
C VAL A 182 3.68 -12.82 -3.64
N LEU A 183 4.21 -11.90 -4.47
CA LEU A 183 5.56 -11.32 -4.34
C LEU A 183 5.53 -9.92 -3.71
N VAL A 184 4.34 -9.35 -3.46
CA VAL A 184 4.18 -8.02 -2.86
C VAL A 184 4.14 -8.12 -1.35
N LYS A 185 3.38 -9.09 -0.83
CA LYS A 185 3.28 -9.35 0.61
C LYS A 185 2.76 -10.77 0.83
N GLU A 186 3.20 -11.41 1.88
CA GLU A 186 2.86 -12.80 2.21
C GLU A 186 1.35 -13.06 2.28
N ASP A 187 0.58 -12.16 2.90
CA ASP A 187 -0.87 -12.31 3.11
C ASP A 187 -1.68 -12.13 1.82
N LEU A 188 -1.13 -11.47 0.80
CA LEU A 188 -1.81 -11.28 -0.49
C LEU A 188 -1.97 -12.58 -1.29
N GLY A 189 -1.28 -13.66 -0.93
CA GLY A 189 -1.58 -15.00 -1.40
C GLY A 189 -3.03 -15.41 -1.11
N LEU A 190 -3.56 -15.02 0.06
CA LEU A 190 -4.97 -15.25 0.41
C LEU A 190 -5.92 -14.38 -0.42
N THR A 191 -5.51 -13.17 -0.80
CA THR A 191 -6.29 -12.33 -1.73
C THR A 191 -6.37 -12.98 -3.12
N VAL A 192 -5.27 -13.57 -3.59
CA VAL A 192 -5.22 -14.36 -4.83
C VAL A 192 -6.13 -15.61 -4.73
N PHE A 193 -6.12 -16.31 -3.60
CA PHE A 193 -7.03 -17.42 -3.32
C PHE A 193 -8.49 -16.98 -3.46
N MET A 194 -8.88 -15.89 -2.82
CA MET A 194 -10.25 -15.37 -2.90
C MET A 194 -10.63 -14.92 -4.33
N ALA A 195 -9.68 -14.36 -5.08
CA ALA A 195 -9.89 -14.03 -6.50
C ALA A 195 -10.18 -15.29 -7.34
N GLY A 196 -9.46 -16.37 -7.09
CA GLY A 196 -9.73 -17.67 -7.70
C GLY A 196 -11.14 -18.18 -7.41
N LEU A 197 -11.61 -18.07 -6.16
CA LEU A 197 -12.98 -18.42 -5.78
C LEU A 197 -14.02 -17.49 -6.44
N ALA A 198 -13.75 -16.18 -6.52
CA ALA A 198 -14.63 -15.22 -7.20
C ALA A 198 -14.75 -15.55 -8.71
N ILE A 199 -13.64 -15.90 -9.37
CA ILE A 199 -13.63 -16.37 -10.78
C ILE A 199 -14.42 -17.67 -10.90
N THR A 200 -14.21 -18.64 -10.00
CA THR A 200 -14.96 -19.90 -9.97
C THR A 200 -16.46 -19.63 -9.88
N TRP A 201 -16.87 -18.79 -8.95
CA TRP A 201 -18.28 -18.43 -8.78
C TRP A 201 -18.87 -17.76 -10.02
N ARG A 202 -18.17 -16.78 -10.58
CA ARG A 202 -18.63 -16.00 -11.72
C ARG A 202 -18.61 -16.80 -13.03
N GLY A 203 -17.62 -17.67 -13.19
CA GLY A 203 -17.40 -18.51 -14.36
C GLY A 203 -18.34 -19.72 -14.47
N ARG A 204 -19.17 -20.01 -13.46
CA ARG A 204 -20.12 -21.14 -13.51
C ARG A 204 -21.02 -21.11 -14.75
N SER A 205 -21.44 -19.91 -15.16
CA SER A 205 -22.28 -19.73 -16.36
C SER A 205 -21.54 -19.93 -17.68
N GLU A 206 -20.20 -20.02 -17.65
CA GLU A 206 -19.34 -20.22 -18.83
C GLU A 206 -18.86 -21.68 -18.95
N GLY A 207 -19.25 -22.53 -18.00
CA GLY A 207 -18.97 -23.94 -18.03
C GLY A 207 -17.73 -24.39 -17.24
N ARG A 208 -17.50 -25.71 -17.28
CA ARG A 208 -16.46 -26.39 -16.48
C ARG A 208 -15.04 -25.82 -16.66
N PRO A 209 -14.58 -25.42 -17.87
CA PRO A 209 -13.22 -24.88 -18.02
C PRO A 209 -12.97 -23.59 -17.23
N ALA A 210 -13.95 -22.68 -17.13
CA ALA A 210 -13.81 -21.45 -16.35
C ALA A 210 -13.75 -21.75 -14.84
N VAL A 211 -14.58 -22.68 -14.37
CA VAL A 211 -14.57 -23.17 -12.98
C VAL A 211 -13.21 -23.77 -12.62
N LEU A 212 -12.68 -24.67 -13.43
CA LEU A 212 -11.39 -25.31 -13.18
C LEU A 212 -10.23 -24.32 -13.16
N ARG A 213 -10.24 -23.31 -14.04
CA ARG A 213 -9.24 -22.22 -14.02
C ARG A 213 -9.31 -21.44 -12.71
N GLY A 214 -10.50 -21.06 -12.24
CA GLY A 214 -10.67 -20.37 -10.99
C GLY A 214 -10.18 -21.20 -9.80
N LEU A 215 -10.50 -22.50 -9.74
CA LEU A 215 -10.02 -23.40 -8.68
C LEU A 215 -8.50 -23.60 -8.70
N ALA A 216 -7.91 -23.76 -9.89
CA ALA A 216 -6.45 -23.87 -10.04
C ALA A 216 -5.76 -22.59 -9.54
N TYR A 217 -6.35 -21.43 -9.79
CA TYR A 217 -5.82 -20.17 -9.35
C TYR A 217 -6.00 -19.96 -7.82
N ALA A 218 -7.12 -20.40 -7.26
CA ALA A 218 -7.31 -20.44 -5.81
C ALA A 218 -6.26 -21.35 -5.16
N LEU A 219 -6.02 -22.54 -5.72
CA LEU A 219 -4.98 -23.43 -5.23
C LEU A 219 -3.59 -22.77 -5.29
N PHE A 220 -3.26 -22.08 -6.38
CA PHE A 220 -2.00 -21.31 -6.48
C PHE A 220 -1.86 -20.29 -5.34
N GLY A 221 -2.92 -19.50 -5.06
CA GLY A 221 -2.87 -18.46 -4.02
C GLY A 221 -2.64 -19.05 -2.62
N ILE A 222 -3.37 -20.12 -2.26
CA ILE A 222 -3.22 -20.73 -0.92
C ILE A 222 -1.87 -21.45 -0.79
N VAL A 223 -1.39 -22.12 -1.84
CA VAL A 223 -0.07 -22.77 -1.83
C VAL A 223 1.03 -21.72 -1.68
N ALA A 224 0.98 -20.62 -2.46
CA ALA A 224 1.93 -19.52 -2.34
C ALA A 224 1.95 -18.95 -0.92
N PHE A 225 0.79 -18.69 -0.32
CA PHE A 225 0.69 -18.22 1.07
C PHE A 225 1.36 -19.20 2.04
N VAL A 226 1.01 -20.48 1.99
CA VAL A 226 1.54 -21.49 2.90
C VAL A 226 3.06 -21.66 2.74
N VAL A 227 3.55 -21.73 1.50
CA VAL A 227 4.99 -21.81 1.21
C VAL A 227 5.72 -20.59 1.75
N THR A 228 5.19 -19.41 1.52
CA THR A 228 5.83 -18.16 2.00
C THR A 228 5.89 -18.14 3.53
N VAL A 229 4.77 -18.36 4.22
CA VAL A 229 4.70 -18.22 5.69
C VAL A 229 5.40 -19.37 6.42
N LYS A 230 5.37 -20.60 5.87
CA LYS A 230 5.91 -21.78 6.57
C LYS A 230 7.35 -22.15 6.18
N LEU A 231 7.81 -21.71 5.00
CA LEU A 231 9.14 -22.07 4.51
C LEU A 231 10.02 -20.86 4.26
N LEU A 232 9.55 -19.86 3.47
CA LEU A 232 10.41 -18.76 3.01
C LEU A 232 10.71 -17.76 4.14
N LEU A 233 9.70 -17.28 4.84
CA LEU A 233 9.90 -16.34 5.95
C LEU A 233 10.78 -16.92 7.07
N PRO A 234 10.53 -18.13 7.60
CA PRO A 234 11.39 -18.71 8.61
C PRO A 234 12.83 -18.96 8.13
N ALA A 235 13.00 -19.37 6.86
CA ALA A 235 14.33 -19.63 6.31
C ALA A 235 15.19 -18.36 6.14
N MET A 236 14.55 -17.19 6.01
CA MET A 236 15.23 -15.90 5.85
C MET A 236 15.31 -15.10 7.16
N ASN A 237 14.54 -15.47 8.17
CA ASN A 237 14.56 -14.82 9.48
C ASN A 237 15.71 -15.38 10.34
N PRO A 238 16.62 -14.54 10.86
CA PRO A 238 17.71 -14.99 11.72
C PRO A 238 17.28 -15.75 12.98
N ALA A 239 16.08 -15.43 13.51
CA ALA A 239 15.48 -16.12 14.65
C ALA A 239 14.77 -17.44 14.29
N GLY A 240 14.65 -17.77 12.99
CA GLY A 240 13.95 -18.97 12.52
C GLY A 240 12.44 -18.99 12.77
N THR A 241 11.88 -17.86 13.21
CA THR A 241 10.44 -17.72 13.54
C THR A 241 9.88 -16.46 12.89
N TRP A 242 8.60 -16.51 12.52
CA TRP A 242 7.93 -15.31 12.00
C TRP A 242 7.32 -14.51 13.15
N ALA A 243 7.71 -13.22 13.26
CA ALA A 243 7.36 -12.36 14.39
C ALA A 243 5.86 -12.00 14.49
N TYR A 244 5.09 -12.19 13.43
CA TYR A 244 3.67 -11.85 13.35
C TYR A 244 2.73 -13.06 13.48
N SER A 245 3.19 -14.14 14.13
CA SER A 245 2.36 -15.30 14.39
C SER A 245 1.17 -14.93 15.28
N LEU A 246 -0.02 -15.48 14.98
CA LEU A 246 -1.27 -15.18 15.71
C LEU A 246 -1.29 -15.71 17.16
N ASP A 247 -0.31 -16.51 17.54
CA ASP A 247 -0.19 -17.13 18.87
C ASP A 247 0.40 -16.21 19.96
N GLY A 248 0.67 -14.94 19.60
CA GLY A 248 1.14 -13.94 20.56
C GLY A 248 2.57 -14.13 21.07
N SER A 249 3.33 -15.04 20.48
CA SER A 249 4.74 -15.27 20.81
C SER A 249 5.71 -14.27 20.15
N ALA A 250 5.20 -13.09 19.72
CA ALA A 250 5.99 -12.05 19.10
C ALA A 250 7.02 -11.45 20.10
N THR A 251 8.15 -12.11 20.24
CA THR A 251 9.37 -11.58 20.86
C THR A 251 10.29 -11.02 19.78
N GLY A 252 9.78 -10.12 18.94
CA GLY A 252 10.58 -9.43 17.92
C GLY A 252 11.08 -8.09 18.45
N ALA A 253 12.40 -7.86 18.39
CA ALA A 253 13.00 -6.55 18.59
C ALA A 253 12.36 -5.56 17.61
N GLY A 254 11.55 -4.61 18.11
CA GLY A 254 10.91 -3.58 17.29
C GLY A 254 9.47 -3.25 17.61
N THR A 255 8.83 -3.89 18.59
CA THR A 255 7.56 -3.38 19.13
C THR A 255 7.83 -2.21 20.07
N PRO A 256 7.21 -1.02 19.85
CA PRO A 256 7.22 0.01 20.87
C PRO A 256 6.63 -0.56 22.17
N MET A 257 7.32 -0.34 23.28
CA MET A 257 6.95 -0.81 24.63
C MET A 257 5.46 -0.61 24.90
N GLY A 258 4.75 -1.66 25.29
CA GLY A 258 3.38 -1.56 25.79
C GLY A 258 2.49 -2.80 25.70
N GLY A 259 3.02 -3.97 25.36
CA GLY A 259 2.23 -5.22 25.34
C GLY A 259 2.14 -5.87 26.72
N SER A 260 1.03 -5.69 27.46
CA SER A 260 0.73 -6.42 28.69
C SER A 260 0.58 -7.91 28.41
N THR A 261 1.35 -8.75 29.15
CA THR A 261 1.32 -10.21 29.13
C THR A 261 0.14 -10.81 29.91
N ALA A 262 -0.97 -10.11 30.08
CA ALA A 262 -2.16 -10.69 30.70
C ALA A 262 -2.80 -11.73 29.76
N ALA A 263 -3.16 -12.88 30.30
CA ALA A 263 -3.88 -13.92 29.57
C ALA A 263 -5.12 -13.32 28.93
N ARG A 264 -5.12 -13.28 27.57
CA ARG A 264 -6.16 -12.61 26.80
C ARG A 264 -7.36 -13.55 26.70
N GLU A 265 -8.49 -13.15 27.24
CA GLU A 265 -9.76 -13.80 26.93
C GLU A 265 -9.96 -13.78 25.41
N VAL A 266 -10.29 -14.94 24.82
CA VAL A 266 -10.59 -15.02 23.38
C VAL A 266 -11.85 -14.17 23.13
N PRO A 267 -11.76 -13.05 22.43
CA PRO A 267 -12.91 -12.18 22.24
C PRO A 267 -13.98 -12.89 21.41
N SER A 268 -15.25 -12.62 21.69
CA SER A 268 -16.34 -13.17 20.88
C SER A 268 -16.17 -12.71 19.42
N PRO A 269 -16.63 -13.49 18.41
CA PRO A 269 -16.56 -13.08 17.00
C PRO A 269 -17.18 -11.70 16.76
N TRP A 270 -18.23 -11.35 17.51
CA TRP A 270 -18.84 -10.03 17.46
C TRP A 270 -17.90 -8.94 17.99
N ALA A 271 -17.25 -9.18 19.12
CA ALA A 271 -16.29 -8.23 19.68
C ALA A 271 -15.08 -8.00 18.74
N VAL A 272 -14.59 -9.04 18.05
CA VAL A 272 -13.53 -8.90 17.04
C VAL A 272 -13.92 -7.93 15.94
N LEU A 273 -15.18 -7.94 15.51
CA LEU A 273 -15.67 -7.07 14.43
C LEU A 273 -16.01 -5.65 14.88
N THR A 274 -16.41 -5.45 16.13
CA THR A 274 -17.03 -4.20 16.58
C THR A 274 -16.21 -3.44 17.62
N SER A 275 -15.21 -4.04 18.23
CA SER A 275 -14.41 -3.43 19.28
C SER A 275 -12.93 -3.32 18.87
N PRO A 276 -12.36 -2.14 18.91
CA PRO A 276 -12.97 -0.83 19.22
C PRO A 276 -13.91 -0.34 18.09
N PRO A 277 -14.81 0.63 18.37
CA PRO A 277 -15.83 1.10 17.41
C PRO A 277 -15.28 1.61 16.05
N VAL A 278 -14.03 2.02 15.98
CA VAL A 278 -13.36 2.43 14.74
C VAL A 278 -13.37 1.33 13.67
N LYS A 279 -13.43 0.04 14.06
CA LYS A 279 -13.58 -1.08 13.13
C LYS A 279 -14.90 -0.99 12.36
N LEU A 280 -15.99 -0.59 13.02
CA LEU A 280 -17.27 -0.37 12.35
C LEU A 280 -17.21 0.81 11.38
N ALA A 281 -16.49 1.89 11.76
CA ALA A 281 -16.27 3.02 10.85
C ALA A 281 -15.49 2.56 9.60
N THR A 282 -14.45 1.76 9.77
CA THR A 282 -13.67 1.17 8.66
C THR A 282 -14.57 0.33 7.73
N LEU A 283 -15.43 -0.52 8.29
CA LEU A 283 -16.39 -1.30 7.49
C LEU A 283 -17.39 -0.40 6.77
N LEU A 284 -17.89 0.64 7.42
CA LEU A 284 -18.85 1.56 6.82
C LEU A 284 -18.23 2.34 5.65
N VAL A 285 -17.02 2.88 5.83
CA VAL A 285 -16.28 3.61 4.78
C VAL A 285 -15.94 2.68 3.62
N LEU A 286 -15.54 1.44 3.90
CA LEU A 286 -15.31 0.41 2.88
C LEU A 286 -16.57 0.09 2.06
N LEU A 287 -17.70 -0.14 2.75
CA LEU A 287 -18.99 -0.40 2.09
C LEU A 287 -19.45 0.80 1.27
N ALA A 288 -19.26 2.02 1.78
CA ALA A 288 -19.55 3.25 1.05
C ALA A 288 -18.64 3.38 -0.20
N GLY A 289 -17.35 3.03 -0.08
CA GLY A 289 -16.42 2.95 -1.22
C GLY A 289 -16.86 1.95 -2.30
N ALA A 290 -17.59 0.90 -1.91
CA ALA A 290 -18.23 -0.06 -2.81
C ALA A 290 -19.68 0.37 -3.22
N GLY A 291 -20.11 1.60 -2.90
CA GLY A 291 -21.48 2.07 -3.15
C GLY A 291 -22.53 1.21 -2.45
N PHE A 292 -22.20 0.54 -1.36
CA PHE A 292 -22.91 -0.50 -0.64
C PHE A 292 -23.27 -1.73 -1.51
N VAL A 293 -23.84 -1.52 -2.69
CA VAL A 293 -24.27 -2.60 -3.60
C VAL A 293 -23.11 -3.46 -4.09
N GLY A 294 -21.91 -2.92 -4.15
CA GLY A 294 -20.68 -3.65 -4.53
C GLY A 294 -20.41 -4.86 -3.63
N ALA A 295 -20.87 -4.85 -2.38
CA ALA A 295 -20.80 -6.00 -1.49
C ALA A 295 -21.50 -7.26 -2.04
N SER A 296 -22.43 -7.12 -2.99
CA SER A 296 -23.05 -8.24 -3.71
C SER A 296 -22.20 -8.82 -4.84
N SER A 297 -21.07 -8.23 -5.15
CA SER A 297 -20.12 -8.78 -6.11
C SER A 297 -19.25 -9.85 -5.44
N PRO A 298 -19.01 -11.01 -6.07
CA PRO A 298 -18.08 -11.99 -5.53
C PRO A 298 -16.64 -11.43 -5.44
N TRP A 299 -16.30 -10.39 -6.21
CA TRP A 299 -15.02 -9.69 -6.13
C TRP A 299 -14.82 -9.01 -4.78
N PHE A 300 -15.88 -8.55 -4.12
CA PHE A 300 -15.80 -7.92 -2.80
C PHE A 300 -15.25 -8.86 -1.72
N ALA A 301 -15.44 -10.17 -1.86
CA ALA A 301 -14.90 -11.15 -0.92
C ALA A 301 -13.36 -11.13 -0.78
N LEU A 302 -12.64 -10.51 -1.73
CA LEU A 302 -11.19 -10.33 -1.65
C LEU A 302 -10.74 -9.46 -0.46
N VAL A 303 -11.64 -8.67 0.13
CA VAL A 303 -11.33 -7.88 1.35
C VAL A 303 -11.24 -8.74 2.61
N LEU A 304 -11.88 -9.92 2.61
CA LEU A 304 -12.05 -10.74 3.81
C LEU A 304 -10.72 -11.20 4.46
N PRO A 305 -9.74 -11.72 3.73
CA PRO A 305 -8.48 -12.15 4.34
C PRO A 305 -7.77 -11.01 5.06
N THR A 306 -7.62 -9.86 4.39
CA THR A 306 -6.97 -8.67 4.95
C THR A 306 -7.71 -8.16 6.20
N LEU A 307 -9.04 -8.05 6.16
CA LEU A 307 -9.81 -7.61 7.32
C LEU A 307 -9.76 -8.62 8.47
N ALA A 308 -9.75 -9.93 8.16
CA ALA A 308 -9.76 -10.96 9.19
C ALA A 308 -8.54 -10.87 10.11
N TRP A 309 -7.32 -10.86 9.56
CA TRP A 309 -6.13 -10.79 10.40
C TRP A 309 -5.96 -9.42 11.06
N ARG A 310 -6.29 -8.32 10.34
CA ARG A 310 -6.21 -6.96 10.88
C ARG A 310 -7.13 -6.77 12.09
N PHE A 311 -8.38 -7.24 12.00
CA PHE A 311 -9.37 -7.08 13.07
C PHE A 311 -9.12 -8.05 14.23
N ALA A 312 -8.48 -9.19 13.98
CA ALA A 312 -8.01 -10.10 15.01
C ALA A 312 -6.76 -9.56 15.74
N GLY A 313 -5.97 -8.69 15.10
CA GLY A 313 -4.79 -8.10 15.68
C GLY A 313 -5.09 -7.11 16.80
N SER A 314 -4.05 -6.78 17.58
CA SER A 314 -4.12 -5.88 18.74
C SER A 314 -3.52 -4.49 18.49
N VAL A 315 -3.01 -4.25 17.28
CA VAL A 315 -2.36 -2.99 16.92
C VAL A 315 -3.40 -2.02 16.37
N ASP A 316 -3.55 -0.87 16.99
CA ASP A 316 -4.62 0.09 16.67
C ASP A 316 -4.54 0.61 15.22
N THR A 317 -3.34 0.76 14.69
CA THR A 317 -3.14 1.21 13.30
C THR A 317 -3.65 0.21 12.25
N TYR A 318 -3.84 -1.07 12.60
CA TYR A 318 -4.29 -2.09 11.66
C TYR A 318 -5.75 -1.88 11.21
N TYR A 319 -6.60 -1.30 12.05
CA TYR A 319 -8.03 -1.21 11.77
C TYR A 319 -8.59 0.20 11.64
N VAL A 320 -7.77 1.24 11.71
CA VAL A 320 -8.19 2.61 11.44
C VAL A 320 -8.41 2.84 9.94
N TRP A 321 -9.40 3.66 9.61
CA TRP A 321 -9.79 3.89 8.22
C TRP A 321 -9.12 5.12 7.58
N ASP A 322 -8.73 6.10 8.37
CA ASP A 322 -8.30 7.45 7.95
C ASP A 322 -6.80 7.60 7.76
N SER A 323 -6.04 6.60 8.15
CA SER A 323 -4.58 6.64 8.15
C SER A 323 -3.96 5.29 7.81
N TRP A 324 -2.64 5.26 7.66
CA TRP A 324 -1.81 4.10 7.37
C TRP A 324 -2.10 3.43 6.01
N HIS A 325 -1.20 2.56 5.60
CA HIS A 325 -1.18 1.91 4.28
C HIS A 325 -2.12 0.69 4.16
N TYR A 326 -2.61 0.14 5.28
CA TYR A 326 -3.36 -1.14 5.30
C TYR A 326 -4.65 -1.12 4.48
N ASN A 327 -5.22 0.05 4.23
CA ASN A 327 -6.46 0.20 3.48
C ASN A 327 -6.25 0.34 1.97
N ALA A 328 -5.01 0.53 1.50
CA ALA A 328 -4.71 0.76 0.09
C ALA A 328 -5.25 -0.34 -0.83
N VAL A 329 -5.11 -1.61 -0.42
CA VAL A 329 -5.58 -2.77 -1.19
C VAL A 329 -7.11 -2.89 -1.22
N LEU A 330 -7.81 -2.32 -0.24
CA LEU A 330 -9.28 -2.37 -0.16
C LEU A 330 -9.95 -1.47 -1.20
N VAL A 331 -9.34 -0.34 -1.54
CA VAL A 331 -9.92 0.67 -2.43
C VAL A 331 -10.15 0.15 -3.85
N PRO A 332 -9.16 -0.48 -4.54
CA PRO A 332 -9.39 -1.05 -5.87
C PRO A 332 -10.38 -2.21 -5.85
N ILE A 333 -10.41 -3.02 -4.77
CA ILE A 333 -11.39 -4.09 -4.63
C ILE A 333 -12.81 -3.52 -4.53
N ALA A 334 -13.04 -2.52 -3.67
CA ALA A 334 -14.33 -1.87 -3.50
C ALA A 334 -14.83 -1.21 -4.80
N ALA A 335 -13.97 -0.42 -5.46
CA ALA A 335 -14.31 0.26 -6.70
C ALA A 335 -14.66 -0.71 -7.84
N CYS A 336 -13.87 -1.77 -8.03
CA CYS A 336 -14.16 -2.78 -9.06
C CYS A 336 -15.40 -3.60 -8.72
N SER A 337 -15.69 -3.83 -7.44
CA SER A 337 -16.94 -4.47 -6.99
C SER A 337 -18.17 -3.63 -7.34
N LEU A 338 -18.12 -2.33 -7.10
CA LEU A 338 -19.16 -1.39 -7.51
C LEU A 338 -19.36 -1.44 -9.04
N LEU A 339 -18.28 -1.32 -9.80
CA LEU A 339 -18.33 -1.34 -11.26
C LEU A 339 -18.82 -2.69 -11.83
N ASP A 340 -18.56 -3.81 -11.14
CA ASP A 340 -19.13 -5.11 -11.51
C ASP A 340 -20.65 -5.13 -11.37
N VAL A 341 -21.19 -4.55 -10.30
CA VAL A 341 -22.65 -4.46 -10.11
C VAL A 341 -23.26 -3.52 -11.16
N ILE A 342 -22.68 -2.35 -11.37
CA ILE A 342 -23.12 -1.40 -12.39
C ILE A 342 -23.10 -2.06 -13.78
N ASN A 343 -22.04 -2.75 -14.13
CA ASN A 343 -21.93 -3.48 -15.40
C ASN A 343 -23.05 -4.51 -15.57
N ARG A 344 -23.40 -5.25 -14.52
CA ARG A 344 -24.52 -6.21 -14.55
C ARG A 344 -25.87 -5.53 -14.72
N TRP A 345 -26.11 -4.39 -14.08
CA TRP A 345 -27.35 -3.65 -14.19
C TRP A 345 -27.55 -3.02 -15.57
N LEU A 346 -26.46 -2.61 -16.22
CA LEU A 346 -26.48 -1.98 -17.53
C LEU A 346 -26.37 -2.99 -18.69
N ALA A 347 -26.09 -4.26 -18.39
CA ALA A 347 -26.10 -5.31 -19.39
C ALA A 347 -27.51 -5.46 -20.01
N PRO A 348 -27.61 -5.61 -21.35
CA PRO A 348 -28.89 -5.82 -22.01
C PRO A 348 -29.57 -7.07 -21.44
N GLU A 349 -30.86 -7.01 -21.20
CA GLU A 349 -31.65 -8.19 -20.88
C GLU A 349 -31.56 -9.14 -22.09
N ARG A 350 -31.06 -10.35 -21.85
CA ARG A 350 -31.28 -11.45 -22.79
C ARG A 350 -32.80 -11.64 -22.79
N ALA A 351 -33.42 -11.42 -23.94
CA ALA A 351 -34.82 -11.81 -24.12
C ALA A 351 -34.99 -13.21 -23.54
N ALA A 352 -35.92 -13.38 -22.62
CA ALA A 352 -36.31 -14.70 -22.18
C ALA A 352 -36.61 -15.48 -23.48
N VAL A 353 -35.94 -16.64 -23.65
CA VAL A 353 -36.20 -17.54 -24.77
C VAL A 353 -37.66 -17.99 -24.57
N GLY A 354 -38.56 -17.21 -25.14
CA GLY A 354 -39.93 -17.59 -25.41
C GLY A 354 -39.93 -18.14 -26.81
N ASP A 355 -40.42 -19.35 -26.90
CA ASP A 355 -40.66 -20.15 -28.06
C ASP A 355 -41.26 -19.31 -29.22
N ASP A 356 -40.75 -19.61 -30.44
CA ASP A 356 -41.35 -19.23 -31.73
C ASP A 356 -41.52 -17.72 -32.08
N THR A 357 -40.59 -17.19 -32.83
CA THR A 357 -40.80 -16.61 -34.17
C THR A 357 -39.53 -15.91 -34.67
N ASP A 358 -39.16 -16.19 -35.89
CA ASP A 358 -38.12 -15.53 -36.70
C ASP A 358 -38.26 -14.00 -36.70
N SER A 359 -37.45 -13.31 -35.91
CA SER A 359 -37.18 -11.89 -36.13
C SER A 359 -35.65 -11.63 -35.95
N GLU A 360 -34.98 -11.72 -37.09
CA GLU A 360 -33.53 -11.52 -37.29
C GLU A 360 -33.07 -10.04 -37.03
N ASN A 361 -33.94 -9.17 -36.45
CA ASN A 361 -33.70 -7.74 -36.36
C ASN A 361 -33.87 -7.11 -34.95
N ASP A 362 -33.93 -7.88 -33.86
CA ASP A 362 -34.03 -7.29 -32.53
C ASP A 362 -32.65 -6.84 -32.02
N ALA A 363 -32.35 -5.55 -32.23
CA ALA A 363 -31.21 -4.90 -31.55
C ALA A 363 -31.37 -5.06 -30.02
N PRO A 364 -30.30 -5.39 -29.30
CA PRO A 364 -30.34 -5.61 -27.84
C PRO A 364 -30.94 -4.41 -27.12
N ALA A 365 -31.99 -4.64 -26.33
CA ALA A 365 -32.73 -3.58 -25.63
C ALA A 365 -31.78 -2.73 -24.75
N SER A 366 -31.83 -1.42 -24.96
CA SER A 366 -31.07 -0.47 -24.15
C SER A 366 -31.52 -0.52 -22.68
N PRO A 367 -30.63 -0.38 -21.70
CA PRO A 367 -31.00 -0.40 -20.29
C PRO A 367 -32.03 0.67 -19.97
N THR A 368 -33.04 0.33 -19.16
CA THR A 368 -34.14 1.24 -18.79
C THR A 368 -33.62 2.50 -18.09
N ARG A 369 -34.37 3.62 -18.17
CA ARG A 369 -34.02 4.85 -17.46
C ARG A 369 -33.80 4.62 -15.97
N GLY A 370 -34.63 3.76 -15.32
CA GLY A 370 -34.51 3.44 -13.91
C GLY A 370 -33.16 2.76 -13.58
N ARG A 371 -32.72 1.80 -14.38
CA ARG A 371 -31.43 1.13 -14.19
C ARG A 371 -30.25 2.09 -14.35
N ARG A 372 -30.31 3.00 -15.33
CA ARG A 372 -29.29 4.05 -15.50
C ARG A 372 -29.27 5.02 -14.33
N ALA A 373 -30.42 5.49 -13.85
CA ALA A 373 -30.52 6.34 -12.68
C ALA A 373 -29.98 5.64 -11.42
N GLY A 374 -30.33 4.38 -11.20
CA GLY A 374 -29.79 3.57 -10.10
C GLY A 374 -28.28 3.42 -10.17
N ALA A 375 -27.72 3.15 -11.36
CA ALA A 375 -26.26 3.05 -11.56
C ALA A 375 -25.53 4.36 -11.22
N TRP A 376 -26.09 5.51 -11.59
CA TRP A 376 -25.55 6.81 -11.21
C TRP A 376 -25.68 7.09 -9.71
N ALA A 377 -26.83 6.77 -9.10
CA ALA A 377 -27.04 6.96 -7.67
C ALA A 377 -25.99 6.21 -6.83
N VAL A 378 -25.75 4.93 -7.14
CA VAL A 378 -24.72 4.15 -6.41
C VAL A 378 -23.30 4.60 -6.73
N ALA A 379 -23.02 5.10 -7.94
CA ALA A 379 -21.74 5.66 -8.32
C ALA A 379 -21.40 6.97 -7.58
N CYS A 380 -22.40 7.72 -7.13
CA CYS A 380 -22.21 8.93 -6.33
C CYS A 380 -21.83 8.63 -4.87
N VAL A 381 -22.15 7.45 -4.35
CA VAL A 381 -21.93 7.12 -2.92
C VAL A 381 -20.45 7.22 -2.50
N PRO A 382 -19.47 6.66 -3.25
CA PRO A 382 -18.04 6.82 -2.89
C PRO A 382 -17.61 8.30 -2.87
N ALA A 383 -18.07 9.11 -3.82
CA ALA A 383 -17.74 10.53 -3.87
C ALA A 383 -18.35 11.31 -2.68
N LEU A 384 -19.59 10.99 -2.30
CA LEU A 384 -20.23 11.56 -1.12
C LEU A 384 -19.51 11.14 0.16
N SER A 385 -19.16 9.85 0.28
CA SER A 385 -18.37 9.34 1.41
C SER A 385 -17.05 10.10 1.52
N LEU A 386 -16.32 10.26 0.41
CA LEU A 386 -15.08 11.03 0.38
C LEU A 386 -15.29 12.49 0.82
N ALA A 387 -16.34 13.15 0.35
CA ALA A 387 -16.65 14.53 0.73
C ALA A 387 -16.96 14.67 2.23
N ILE A 388 -17.70 13.72 2.82
CA ILE A 388 -18.03 13.70 4.25
C ILE A 388 -16.79 13.46 5.11
N THR A 389 -15.89 12.59 4.66
CA THR A 389 -14.71 12.17 5.43
C THR A 389 -13.46 13.01 5.14
N ALA A 390 -13.50 13.92 4.18
CA ALA A 390 -12.33 14.64 3.65
C ALA A 390 -11.48 15.31 4.73
N SER A 391 -12.09 15.92 5.76
CA SER A 391 -11.37 16.63 6.83
C SER A 391 -10.54 15.72 7.75
N ALA A 392 -10.83 14.43 7.77
CA ALA A 392 -10.07 13.43 8.51
C ALA A 392 -8.92 12.83 7.70
N LEU A 393 -8.85 13.09 6.39
CA LEU A 393 -7.89 12.45 5.48
C LEU A 393 -6.61 13.28 5.29
N PRO A 394 -5.48 12.65 4.97
CA PRO A 394 -4.18 13.31 4.87
C PRO A 394 -4.13 14.54 3.96
N LEU A 395 -4.79 14.52 2.79
CA LEU A 395 -4.77 15.66 1.87
C LEU A 395 -5.41 16.93 2.45
N TRP A 396 -6.30 16.82 3.44
CA TRP A 396 -6.85 17.97 4.14
C TRP A 396 -5.79 18.75 4.92
N GLN A 397 -4.73 18.06 5.34
CA GLN A 397 -3.62 18.64 6.08
C GLN A 397 -2.58 19.32 5.18
N LEU A 398 -2.67 19.14 3.85
CA LEU A 398 -1.70 19.70 2.89
C LEU A 398 -1.41 21.20 3.10
N PRO A 399 -2.40 22.07 3.35
CA PRO A 399 -2.12 23.50 3.58
C PRO A 399 -1.28 23.79 4.84
N THR A 400 -1.20 22.86 5.78
CA THR A 400 -0.40 22.98 7.01
C THR A 400 1.03 22.48 6.86
N LEU A 401 1.32 21.73 5.79
CA LEU A 401 2.65 21.21 5.50
C LEU A 401 3.53 22.31 4.89
N THR A 402 4.22 23.03 5.75
CA THR A 402 5.22 24.03 5.35
C THR A 402 6.63 23.47 5.53
N GLU A 403 7.60 24.00 4.80
CA GLU A 403 9.00 23.64 4.98
C GLU A 403 9.44 23.88 6.43
N ASP A 404 10.07 22.86 7.04
CA ASP A 404 10.59 23.00 8.41
C ASP A 404 11.69 24.08 8.42
N PRO A 405 11.60 25.10 9.26
CA PRO A 405 12.61 26.13 9.36
C PRO A 405 14.01 25.59 9.74
N ARG A 406 14.08 24.36 10.23
CA ARG A 406 15.34 23.67 10.54
C ARG A 406 15.95 22.92 9.34
N MET A 407 15.35 22.97 8.16
CA MET A 407 15.82 22.20 6.99
C MET A 407 17.30 22.45 6.67
N ALA A 408 17.75 23.69 6.73
CA ALA A 408 19.16 24.03 6.53
C ALA A 408 20.10 23.43 7.61
N ALA A 409 19.61 23.30 8.85
CA ALA A 409 20.35 22.65 9.92
C ALA A 409 20.33 21.11 9.77
N ALA A 410 19.20 20.56 9.35
CA ALA A 410 19.10 19.14 9.01
C ALA A 410 20.09 18.77 7.88
N GLN A 411 20.18 19.59 6.84
CA GLN A 411 21.14 19.39 5.76
C GLN A 411 22.58 19.43 6.27
N GLY A 412 22.92 20.39 7.14
CA GLY A 412 24.26 20.45 7.76
C GLY A 412 24.59 19.22 8.61
N ALA A 413 23.60 18.60 9.27
CA ALA A 413 23.80 17.35 10.00
C ALA A 413 24.04 16.16 9.04
N LEU A 414 23.34 16.11 7.89
CA LEU A 414 23.57 15.10 6.86
C LEU A 414 24.98 15.24 6.23
N ASP A 415 25.40 16.46 5.96
CA ASP A 415 26.70 16.77 5.35
C ASP A 415 27.88 16.47 6.29
N ALA A 416 27.64 16.47 7.61
CA ALA A 416 28.64 16.12 8.62
C ALA A 416 28.96 14.61 8.67
N VAL A 417 28.12 13.76 8.06
CA VAL A 417 28.33 12.31 7.99
C VAL A 417 28.78 11.96 6.57
N PRO A 418 30.02 11.52 6.34
CA PRO A 418 30.52 11.20 5.00
C PRO A 418 29.84 9.96 4.41
N GLU A 419 29.91 9.83 3.07
CA GLU A 419 29.53 8.60 2.37
C GLU A 419 30.43 7.44 2.82
N GLY A 420 29.88 6.25 2.88
CA GLY A 420 30.56 5.04 3.33
C GLY A 420 30.61 4.87 4.86
N ALA A 421 30.23 5.87 5.64
CA ALA A 421 30.23 5.78 7.09
C ALA A 421 29.09 4.95 7.63
N SER A 422 29.32 4.32 8.81
CA SER A 422 28.25 3.74 9.62
C SER A 422 27.69 4.79 10.58
N VAL A 423 26.36 4.88 10.67
CA VAL A 423 25.68 5.89 11.45
C VAL A 423 24.47 5.34 12.19
N GLU A 424 24.35 5.68 13.45
CA GLU A 424 23.16 5.41 14.25
C GLU A 424 22.36 6.69 14.45
N THR A 425 21.03 6.61 14.24
CA THR A 425 20.18 7.80 14.26
C THR A 425 18.76 7.51 14.71
N ASP A 426 18.07 8.55 15.18
CA ASP A 426 16.62 8.51 15.40
C ASP A 426 15.84 8.61 14.07
N THR A 427 14.51 8.65 14.16
CA THR A 427 13.63 8.59 12.99
C THR A 427 13.70 9.80 12.06
N THR A 428 14.07 11.00 12.55
CA THR A 428 13.92 12.25 11.76
C THR A 428 14.77 12.27 10.50
N LEU A 429 16.04 11.88 10.59
CA LEU A 429 16.95 11.86 9.45
C LEU A 429 17.23 10.45 8.90
N LEU A 430 16.62 9.41 9.48
CA LEU A 430 16.86 8.01 9.18
C LEU A 430 16.88 7.73 7.67
N ALA A 431 15.75 7.97 7.00
CA ALA A 431 15.61 7.71 5.57
C ALA A 431 16.48 8.62 4.67
N ARG A 432 16.90 9.80 5.20
CA ARG A 432 17.76 10.74 4.48
C ARG A 432 19.22 10.35 4.53
N LEU A 433 19.64 9.65 5.57
CA LEU A 433 21.00 9.14 5.74
C LEU A 433 21.27 7.88 4.92
N VAL A 434 20.24 7.10 4.57
CA VAL A 434 20.40 5.82 3.84
C VAL A 434 21.24 5.93 2.56
N PRO A 435 21.09 6.94 1.68
CA PRO A 435 21.91 7.02 0.48
C PRO A 435 23.41 7.04 0.81
N GLY A 436 24.12 5.97 0.38
CA GLY A 436 25.56 5.86 0.49
C GLY A 436 26.12 5.58 1.88
N ARG A 437 25.29 5.31 2.88
CA ARG A 437 25.72 5.05 4.27
C ARG A 437 25.12 3.74 4.78
N GLU A 438 25.68 3.20 5.85
CA GLU A 438 25.13 2.08 6.61
C GLU A 438 24.41 2.65 7.85
N VAL A 439 23.08 2.57 7.85
CA VAL A 439 22.26 3.30 8.83
C VAL A 439 21.64 2.35 9.83
N TYR A 440 21.82 2.62 11.11
CA TYR A 440 21.21 1.91 12.23
C TYR A 440 20.18 2.81 12.92
N TRP A 441 19.10 2.23 13.40
CA TRP A 441 18.22 2.94 14.29
C TRP A 441 18.74 2.89 15.73
N VAL A 442 18.52 3.94 16.50
CA VAL A 442 18.99 4.04 17.89
C VAL A 442 18.62 2.80 18.70
N GLY A 443 19.62 2.14 19.25
CA GLY A 443 19.50 0.91 20.05
C GLY A 443 19.56 -0.41 19.25
N THR A 444 19.61 -0.39 17.92
CA THR A 444 19.68 -1.64 17.13
C THR A 444 21.11 -2.11 16.86
N SER A 445 22.12 -1.26 17.05
CA SER A 445 23.54 -1.56 16.85
C SER A 445 24.26 -2.14 18.08
N GLY A 446 23.59 -2.28 19.22
CA GLY A 446 24.21 -2.64 20.51
C GLY A 446 24.87 -4.04 20.60
N THR A 447 24.70 -4.90 19.59
CA THR A 447 25.34 -6.22 19.49
C THR A 447 26.57 -6.24 18.59
N MET A 448 27.00 -5.10 18.06
CA MET A 448 28.15 -4.98 17.17
C MET A 448 29.46 -4.95 17.97
N ASP A 449 30.50 -5.68 17.51
CA ASP A 449 31.84 -5.58 18.06
C ASP A 449 32.46 -4.19 17.83
N THR A 450 32.09 -3.53 16.73
CA THR A 450 32.54 -2.19 16.40
C THR A 450 31.28 -1.32 16.20
N PRO A 451 30.99 -0.39 17.14
CA PRO A 451 29.81 0.44 17.06
C PRO A 451 29.92 1.46 15.90
N PRO A 452 28.77 2.07 15.48
CA PRO A 452 28.75 3.05 14.42
C PRO A 452 29.74 4.20 14.61
N GLU A 453 30.31 4.68 13.51
CA GLU A 453 31.27 5.80 13.53
C GLU A 453 30.62 7.13 13.92
N TYR A 454 29.35 7.28 13.60
CA TYR A 454 28.57 8.50 13.85
C TYR A 454 27.29 8.22 14.62
N VAL A 455 26.89 9.18 15.42
CA VAL A 455 25.55 9.25 16.05
C VAL A 455 24.91 10.57 15.64
N VAL A 456 23.70 10.50 15.05
CA VAL A 456 22.93 11.66 14.61
C VAL A 456 21.61 11.70 15.36
N ILE A 457 21.33 12.82 16.07
CA ILE A 457 20.14 12.98 16.89
C ILE A 457 19.40 14.27 16.52
N ASP A 458 18.11 14.18 16.32
CA ASP A 458 17.19 15.31 16.42
C ASP A 458 16.54 15.29 17.82
N VAL A 459 16.85 16.25 18.65
CA VAL A 459 16.31 16.35 20.02
C VAL A 459 14.77 16.49 20.06
N ARG A 460 14.14 16.77 18.91
CA ARG A 460 12.67 16.87 18.76
C ARG A 460 12.05 15.57 18.23
N SER A 461 12.86 14.56 17.95
CA SER A 461 12.34 13.26 17.46
C SER A 461 11.41 12.64 18.50
N TYR A 462 10.27 12.11 18.04
CA TYR A 462 9.34 11.38 18.90
C TYR A 462 9.97 10.11 19.51
N ALA A 463 11.05 9.60 18.91
CA ALA A 463 11.78 8.44 19.43
C ALA A 463 12.26 8.65 20.87
N TRP A 464 12.46 9.90 21.29
CA TRP A 464 12.95 10.24 22.62
C TRP A 464 11.86 10.44 23.69
N GLY A 465 10.58 10.35 23.31
CA GLY A 465 9.47 10.52 24.27
C GLY A 465 9.49 11.85 25.02
N GLY A 466 10.05 12.92 24.42
CA GLY A 466 10.21 14.24 25.05
C GLY A 466 11.46 14.41 25.93
N GLN A 467 12.30 13.38 26.02
CA GLN A 467 13.58 13.50 26.74
C GLN A 467 14.58 14.34 25.93
N GLN A 468 15.40 15.13 26.62
CA GLN A 468 16.52 15.84 26.00
C GLN A 468 17.69 14.89 25.89
N VAL A 469 18.04 14.51 24.67
CA VAL A 469 19.13 13.57 24.37
C VAL A 469 20.25 14.30 23.64
N ASP A 470 21.48 14.04 24.05
CA ASP A 470 22.68 14.56 23.40
C ASP A 470 23.42 13.42 22.70
N ALA A 471 23.92 13.65 21.47
CA ALA A 471 24.52 12.61 20.63
C ALA A 471 25.79 12.03 21.24
N GLU A 472 26.64 12.86 21.86
CA GLU A 472 27.89 12.45 22.50
C GLU A 472 27.61 11.58 23.73
N SER A 473 26.78 12.08 24.64
CA SER A 473 26.42 11.39 25.87
C SER A 473 25.68 10.09 25.59
N TRP A 474 24.75 10.12 24.62
CA TRP A 474 23.98 8.94 24.24
C TRP A 474 24.87 7.87 23.59
N GLY A 475 25.73 8.27 22.63
CA GLY A 475 26.66 7.34 21.95
C GLY A 475 27.61 6.65 22.93
N SER A 476 28.21 7.41 23.85
CA SER A 476 29.11 6.85 24.85
C SER A 476 28.40 5.95 25.87
N ALA A 477 27.13 6.23 26.19
CA ALA A 477 26.33 5.39 27.08
C ALA A 477 25.80 4.13 26.40
N ALA A 478 25.39 4.22 25.13
CA ALA A 478 24.88 3.11 24.35
C ALA A 478 26.00 2.11 23.95
N HIS A 479 27.25 2.57 23.81
CA HIS A 479 28.39 1.81 23.37
C HIS A 479 29.52 1.84 24.41
N PRO A 480 29.41 1.07 25.51
CA PRO A 480 30.41 1.05 26.57
C PRO A 480 31.82 0.72 26.06
N GLY A 481 32.83 1.48 26.50
CA GLY A 481 34.21 1.34 26.04
C GLY A 481 34.58 2.22 24.84
N HIS A 482 33.59 2.94 24.27
CA HIS A 482 33.83 3.87 23.19
C HIS A 482 33.43 5.28 23.61
N THR A 483 34.13 6.27 23.07
CA THR A 483 33.85 7.71 23.29
C THR A 483 33.47 8.39 22.00
N TYR A 484 32.56 9.35 22.12
CA TYR A 484 32.09 10.16 21.01
C TYR A 484 32.32 11.64 21.33
N GLU A 485 32.55 12.45 20.31
CA GLU A 485 32.75 13.89 20.40
C GLU A 485 31.78 14.59 19.45
N THR A 486 31.12 15.63 19.91
CA THR A 486 30.18 16.43 19.13
C THR A 486 30.91 17.24 18.06
N ILE A 487 30.62 16.97 16.79
CA ILE A 487 31.19 17.69 15.63
C ILE A 487 30.22 18.66 14.97
N TYR A 488 28.91 18.53 15.26
CA TYR A 488 27.87 19.43 14.74
C TYR A 488 26.74 19.57 15.76
N SER A 489 26.30 20.83 15.98
CA SER A 489 25.16 21.13 16.86
C SER A 489 24.46 22.39 16.37
N LYS A 490 23.26 22.27 15.76
CA LYS A 490 22.47 23.40 15.27
C LYS A 490 20.98 23.08 15.26
N ALA A 491 20.15 23.98 15.74
CA ALA A 491 18.70 23.93 15.71
C ALA A 491 18.08 22.60 16.20
N GLY A 492 18.75 21.93 17.17
CA GLY A 492 18.31 20.66 17.74
C GLY A 492 18.86 19.42 17.02
N PHE A 493 19.52 19.56 15.88
CA PHE A 493 20.30 18.47 15.27
C PHE A 493 21.70 18.43 15.85
N ARG A 494 22.15 17.24 16.23
CA ARG A 494 23.45 16.97 16.81
C ARG A 494 24.11 15.79 16.11
N VAL A 495 25.37 15.92 15.78
CA VAL A 495 26.18 14.83 15.24
C VAL A 495 27.40 14.66 16.11
N ALA A 496 27.60 13.44 16.60
CA ALA A 496 28.81 13.04 17.31
C ALA A 496 29.57 11.99 16.49
N ARG A 497 30.91 12.07 16.54
CA ARG A 497 31.82 11.12 15.89
C ARG A 497 32.54 10.34 16.95
N ARG A 498 32.68 9.02 16.75
CA ARG A 498 33.49 8.15 17.59
C ARG A 498 34.95 8.55 17.54
N THR A 499 35.59 8.63 18.71
CA THR A 499 37.00 9.03 18.88
C THR A 499 37.89 7.87 19.35
N SER A 500 37.28 6.84 19.95
CA SER A 500 37.99 5.63 20.42
C SER A 500 37.11 4.38 20.29
#